data_77abf13c55de26d10b38fc82da695f17
#
_entry.id   77abf13c55de26d10b38fc82da695f17
#
_cell.length_a   1.000
_cell.length_b   1.000
_cell.length_c   1.000
_cell.angle_alpha   90.00
_cell.angle_beta   90.00
_cell.angle_gamma   90.00
#
_symmetry.space_group_name_H-M   'P 1'
#
loop_
_entity.id
_entity.type
_entity.pdbx_description
1 polymer ?
#
loop_
_entity_poly.entity_id
_entity_poly.type
_entity_poly.pdbx_seq_one_letter_code
_entity_poly.pdbx_strand_id
1 'polypeptide(L)'
;MSHVREVRKIGDGVYHWTVGGPAGVLVEWDAAITGLDFNKTLAWQSLPGSIIDQAGVTRFTSNPDGSTLIDVKMSYKPPAGVLGHEIAKLFGVDPKHEMDDDLMRMKSFIETGVHPHDAARQLSRTEAASAK
;
A
#
# COMPACT_ATOMS: atom_id res chain seq x y z
N MET A 1 2.27 5.05 0.85
CA MET A 1 1.18 4.81 -0.14
C MET A 1 0.81 6.06 -0.90
N SER A 2 1.82 6.83 -1.25
CA SER A 2 1.64 8.12 -1.92
C SER A 2 1.12 8.00 -3.36
N HIS A 3 1.28 6.82 -3.99
CA HIS A 3 0.84 6.60 -5.37
C HIS A 3 -0.59 6.09 -5.48
N VAL A 4 -1.17 5.64 -4.38
CA VAL A 4 -2.53 5.10 -4.40
C VAL A 4 -3.54 6.23 -4.55
N ARG A 5 -4.38 6.13 -5.59
CA ARG A 5 -5.43 7.09 -5.89
C ARG A 5 -6.75 6.67 -5.29
N GLU A 6 -7.08 5.40 -5.39
CA GLU A 6 -8.33 4.87 -4.92
C GLU A 6 -8.19 3.40 -4.54
N VAL A 7 -8.88 3.00 -3.49
CA VAL A 7 -9.09 1.60 -3.14
C VAL A 7 -10.59 1.45 -2.89
N ARG A 8 -11.25 0.62 -3.70
CA ARG A 8 -12.70 0.47 -3.64
C ARG A 8 -13.08 -0.99 -3.44
N LYS A 9 -13.92 -1.27 -2.46
CA LYS A 9 -14.43 -2.62 -2.25
C LYS A 9 -15.43 -2.97 -3.36
N ILE A 10 -15.20 -4.08 -4.04
CA ILE A 10 -16.06 -4.53 -5.14
C ILE A 10 -16.73 -5.88 -4.87
N GLY A 11 -16.40 -6.52 -3.75
CA GLY A 11 -16.97 -7.78 -3.34
C GLY A 11 -16.46 -8.17 -1.97
N ASP A 12 -16.86 -9.32 -1.47
CA ASP A 12 -16.37 -9.81 -0.18
C ASP A 12 -14.88 -10.10 -0.27
N GLY A 13 -14.10 -9.31 0.47
CA GLY A 13 -12.65 -9.45 0.49
C GLY A 13 -11.98 -9.13 -0.84
N VAL A 14 -12.67 -8.47 -1.77
CA VAL A 14 -12.10 -8.10 -3.07
C VAL A 14 -12.12 -6.59 -3.22
N TYR A 15 -10.99 -6.03 -3.60
CA TYR A 15 -10.81 -4.58 -3.71
C TYR A 15 -10.20 -4.21 -5.05
N HIS A 16 -10.70 -3.12 -5.61
CA HIS A 16 -10.16 -2.52 -6.83
C HIS A 16 -9.19 -1.41 -6.44
N TRP A 17 -7.98 -1.48 -6.97
CA TRP A 17 -6.91 -0.53 -6.71
C TRP A 17 -6.65 0.32 -7.94
N THR A 18 -6.51 1.62 -7.74
CA THR A 18 -6.07 2.55 -8.78
C THR A 18 -4.83 3.27 -8.26
N VAL A 19 -3.75 3.16 -9.00
CA VAL A 19 -2.46 3.74 -8.62
C VAL A 19 -2.00 4.66 -9.73
N GLY A 20 -1.60 5.88 -9.35
CA GLY A 20 -1.07 6.86 -10.29
C GLY A 20 0.44 6.75 -10.41
N GLY A 21 0.93 6.88 -11.64
CA GLY A 21 2.35 6.81 -11.94
C GLY A 21 2.87 8.01 -12.71
N PRO A 22 4.10 7.90 -13.23
CA PRO A 22 4.70 8.95 -14.02
C PRO A 22 3.85 9.36 -15.21
N ALA A 23 3.88 10.64 -15.56
CA ALA A 23 3.15 11.18 -16.71
C ALA A 23 1.64 10.96 -16.67
N GLY A 24 1.07 10.81 -15.47
CA GLY A 24 -0.36 10.66 -15.32
C GLY A 24 -0.91 9.28 -15.69
N VAL A 25 -0.05 8.30 -15.91
CA VAL A 25 -0.47 6.94 -16.20
C VAL A 25 -1.15 6.35 -14.98
N LEU A 26 -2.34 5.79 -15.17
CA LEU A 26 -3.05 5.06 -14.10
C LEU A 26 -2.94 3.56 -14.33
N VAL A 27 -2.68 2.84 -13.25
CA VAL A 27 -2.64 1.39 -13.26
C VAL A 27 -3.70 0.88 -12.30
N GLU A 28 -4.51 -0.05 -12.79
CA GLU A 28 -5.64 -0.57 -12.03
C GLU A 28 -5.59 -2.09 -12.01
N TRP A 29 -5.91 -2.66 -10.86
CA TRP A 29 -6.04 -4.11 -10.73
C TRP A 29 -6.94 -4.44 -9.55
N ASP A 30 -7.40 -5.68 -9.53
CA ASP A 30 -8.19 -6.21 -8.44
C ASP A 30 -7.34 -7.14 -7.58
N ALA A 31 -7.55 -7.09 -6.28
CA ALA A 31 -6.85 -7.94 -5.33
C ALA A 31 -7.84 -8.51 -4.31
N ALA A 32 -7.63 -9.75 -3.94
CA ALA A 32 -8.45 -10.42 -2.93
C ALA A 32 -7.67 -10.57 -1.64
N ILE A 33 -8.38 -10.48 -0.53
CA ILE A 33 -7.84 -10.87 0.77
C ILE A 33 -7.87 -12.39 0.80
N THR A 34 -6.71 -13.01 0.93
CA THR A 34 -6.57 -14.47 0.93
C THR A 34 -6.43 -15.06 2.32
N GLY A 35 -6.17 -14.22 3.31
CA GLY A 35 -6.08 -14.64 4.69
C GLY A 35 -6.33 -13.48 5.63
N LEU A 36 -7.14 -13.72 6.64
CA LEU A 36 -7.42 -12.71 7.65
C LEU A 36 -7.57 -13.38 9.01
N ASP A 37 -6.66 -13.03 9.91
CA ASP A 37 -6.74 -13.39 11.31
C ASP A 37 -6.75 -12.07 12.08
N PHE A 38 -7.87 -11.76 12.70
CA PHE A 38 -8.12 -10.45 13.30
C PHE A 38 -7.00 -10.04 14.26
N ASN A 39 -6.48 -8.85 14.07
CA ASN A 39 -5.37 -8.27 14.82
C ASN A 39 -4.03 -9.00 14.71
N LYS A 40 -3.91 -10.01 13.84
CA LYS A 40 -2.68 -10.80 13.70
C LYS A 40 -2.13 -10.82 12.29
N THR A 41 -2.97 -11.10 11.31
CA THR A 41 -2.49 -11.35 9.94
C THR A 41 -3.48 -10.83 8.92
N LEU A 42 -2.95 -10.21 7.87
CA LEU A 42 -3.69 -9.85 6.68
C LEU A 42 -2.87 -10.28 5.47
N ALA A 43 -3.45 -11.14 4.64
CA ALA A 43 -2.80 -11.59 3.40
C ALA A 43 -3.68 -11.21 2.21
N TRP A 44 -3.03 -10.87 1.11
CA TRP A 44 -3.72 -10.47 -0.12
C TRP A 44 -3.00 -10.98 -1.34
N GLN A 45 -3.72 -11.04 -2.46
CA GLN A 45 -3.15 -11.45 -3.74
C GLN A 45 -3.95 -10.82 -4.89
N SER A 46 -3.27 -10.37 -5.93
CA SER A 46 -3.95 -9.91 -7.13
C SER A 46 -4.70 -11.06 -7.79
N LEU A 47 -5.85 -10.75 -8.41
CA LEU A 47 -6.67 -11.76 -9.06
C LEU A 47 -5.99 -12.26 -10.34
N PRO A 48 -6.27 -13.51 -10.74
CA PRO A 48 -5.76 -14.04 -12.01
C PRO A 48 -6.14 -13.13 -13.18
N GLY A 49 -5.22 -12.94 -14.10
CA GLY A 49 -5.44 -12.07 -15.24
C GLY A 49 -5.17 -10.60 -14.99
N SER A 50 -4.79 -10.23 -13.77
CA SER A 50 -4.42 -8.84 -13.45
C SER A 50 -3.15 -8.44 -14.17
N ILE A 51 -3.08 -7.17 -14.54
CA ILE A 51 -1.88 -6.60 -15.15
C ILE A 51 -0.68 -6.62 -14.21
N ILE A 52 -0.95 -6.65 -12.90
CA ILE A 52 0.07 -6.74 -11.86
C ILE A 52 -0.10 -8.07 -11.15
N ASP A 53 1.00 -8.79 -10.97
CA ASP A 53 1.05 -9.99 -10.15
C ASP A 53 1.73 -9.64 -8.84
N GLN A 54 0.93 -9.50 -7.80
CA GLN A 54 1.37 -9.07 -6.48
C GLN A 54 0.69 -9.90 -5.41
N ALA A 55 1.44 -10.29 -4.40
CA ALA A 55 0.90 -10.95 -3.22
C ALA A 55 1.67 -10.48 -2.00
N GLY A 56 1.02 -10.48 -0.86
CA GLY A 56 1.69 -10.06 0.36
C GLY A 56 1.01 -10.57 1.61
N VAL A 57 1.72 -10.47 2.70
CA VAL A 57 1.20 -10.77 4.02
C VAL A 57 1.74 -9.75 5.01
N THR A 58 0.85 -9.24 5.83
CA THR A 58 1.21 -8.36 6.95
C THR A 58 0.94 -9.11 8.24
N ARG A 59 1.90 -9.12 9.15
CA ARG A 59 1.75 -9.69 10.47
C ARG A 59 1.90 -8.63 11.53
N PHE A 60 1.04 -8.70 12.53
CA PHE A 60 1.02 -7.80 13.66
C PHE A 60 1.38 -8.59 14.92
N THR A 61 2.41 -8.16 15.62
CA THR A 61 2.86 -8.83 16.85
C THR A 61 2.87 -7.81 17.98
N SER A 62 2.19 -8.16 19.08
CA SER A 62 2.19 -7.31 20.27
C SER A 62 3.49 -7.49 21.04
N ASN A 63 4.13 -6.40 21.39
CA ASN A 63 5.32 -6.40 22.21
C ASN A 63 4.97 -6.24 23.70
N PRO A 64 5.85 -6.70 24.60
CA PRO A 64 5.59 -6.57 26.04
C PRO A 64 5.38 -5.15 26.53
N ASP A 65 5.94 -4.16 25.84
CA ASP A 65 5.80 -2.74 26.21
C ASP A 65 4.50 -2.09 25.72
N GLY A 66 3.60 -2.88 25.10
CA GLY A 66 2.35 -2.37 24.57
C GLY A 66 2.42 -1.87 23.14
N SER A 67 3.60 -1.86 22.54
CA SER A 67 3.74 -1.51 21.13
C SER A 67 3.42 -2.70 20.22
N THR A 68 3.26 -2.43 18.93
CA THR A 68 2.97 -3.46 17.93
C THR A 68 4.05 -3.46 16.87
N LEU A 69 4.61 -4.64 16.59
CA LEU A 69 5.49 -4.83 15.46
C LEU A 69 4.66 -5.19 14.24
N ILE A 70 4.88 -4.47 13.15
CA ILE A 70 4.24 -4.75 11.86
C ILE A 70 5.31 -5.25 10.92
N ASP A 71 5.13 -6.49 10.44
CA ASP A 71 6.02 -7.12 9.49
C ASP A 71 5.28 -7.36 8.17
N VAL A 72 5.81 -6.82 7.08
CA VAL A 72 5.20 -6.94 5.75
C VAL A 72 6.15 -7.71 4.84
N LYS A 73 5.64 -8.77 4.23
CA LYS A 73 6.34 -9.48 3.17
C LYS A 73 5.52 -9.39 1.91
N MET A 74 6.13 -8.95 0.82
CA MET A 74 5.43 -8.75 -0.43
C MET A 74 6.24 -9.33 -1.58
N SER A 75 5.56 -10.02 -2.48
CA SER A 75 6.13 -10.44 -3.75
C SER A 75 5.49 -9.62 -4.86
N TYR A 76 6.29 -9.27 -5.84
CA TYR A 76 5.85 -8.49 -6.98
C TYR A 76 6.54 -8.98 -8.23
N LYS A 77 5.76 -9.26 -9.26
CA LYS A 77 6.27 -9.68 -10.56
C LYS A 77 5.77 -8.69 -11.60
N PRO A 78 6.69 -7.87 -12.15
CA PRO A 78 6.27 -6.89 -13.18
C PRO A 78 5.84 -7.61 -14.47
N PRO A 79 4.85 -7.04 -15.16
CA PRO A 79 4.48 -7.57 -16.48
C PRO A 79 5.63 -7.36 -17.48
N ALA A 80 5.68 -8.20 -18.51
CA ALA A 80 6.68 -8.09 -19.57
C ALA A 80 6.31 -7.03 -20.60
N GLY A 81 7.32 -6.52 -21.33
CA GLY A 81 7.12 -5.62 -22.43
C GLY A 81 7.13 -4.14 -22.06
N VAL A 82 6.73 -3.29 -23.01
CA VAL A 82 6.75 -1.83 -22.83
C VAL A 82 5.87 -1.39 -21.67
N LEU A 83 4.68 -1.97 -21.57
CA LEU A 83 3.77 -1.68 -20.47
C LEU A 83 4.38 -2.10 -19.12
N GLY A 84 5.06 -3.26 -19.11
CA GLY A 84 5.77 -3.71 -17.92
C GLY A 84 6.85 -2.76 -17.47
N HIS A 85 7.55 -2.15 -18.41
CA HIS A 85 8.58 -1.17 -18.12
C HIS A 85 7.99 0.07 -17.43
N GLU A 86 6.88 0.57 -17.93
CA GLU A 86 6.19 1.71 -17.33
C GLU A 86 5.66 1.40 -15.93
N ILE A 87 5.13 0.20 -15.75
CA ILE A 87 4.64 -0.24 -14.44
C ILE A 87 5.80 -0.40 -13.46
N ALA A 88 6.93 -0.93 -13.94
CA ALA A 88 8.13 -1.06 -13.10
C ALA A 88 8.61 0.31 -12.61
N LYS A 89 8.53 1.33 -13.43
CA LYS A 89 8.86 2.71 -13.03
C LYS A 89 7.91 3.21 -11.94
N LEU A 90 6.65 2.81 -12.01
CA LEU A 90 5.65 3.20 -11.04
C LEU A 90 6.01 2.73 -9.63
N PHE A 91 6.53 1.49 -9.52
CA PHE A 91 6.93 0.90 -8.25
C PHE A 91 8.37 1.20 -7.88
N GLY A 92 9.08 1.98 -8.72
CA GLY A 92 10.44 2.39 -8.46
C GLY A 92 11.49 1.32 -8.75
N VAL A 93 12.73 1.72 -8.65
CA VAL A 93 13.89 0.85 -8.87
C VAL A 93 14.11 -0.06 -7.65
N ASP A 94 13.62 0.38 -6.49
CA ASP A 94 13.78 -0.32 -5.21
C ASP A 94 12.43 -0.41 -4.50
N PRO A 95 11.62 -1.44 -4.82
CA PRO A 95 10.31 -1.61 -4.18
C PRO A 95 10.36 -1.74 -2.67
N LYS A 96 11.45 -2.31 -2.14
CA LYS A 96 11.62 -2.43 -0.69
C LYS A 96 11.75 -1.06 -0.04
N HIS A 97 12.52 -0.16 -0.65
CA HIS A 97 12.70 1.18 -0.13
C HIS A 97 11.39 1.97 -0.12
N GLU A 98 10.61 1.84 -1.19
CA GLU A 98 9.28 2.45 -1.27
C GLU A 98 8.35 1.93 -0.18
N MET A 99 8.39 0.63 0.06
CA MET A 99 7.59 0.02 1.11
C MET A 99 8.04 0.50 2.50
N ASP A 100 9.34 0.55 2.74
CA ASP A 100 9.87 1.02 4.02
C ASP A 100 9.44 2.47 4.28
N ASP A 101 9.48 3.32 3.26
CA ASP A 101 9.02 4.70 3.38
C ASP A 101 7.52 4.77 3.67
N ASP A 102 6.72 3.97 2.97
CA ASP A 102 5.28 3.93 3.19
C ASP A 102 4.94 3.45 4.60
N LEU A 103 5.65 2.45 5.11
CA LEU A 103 5.48 1.95 6.48
C LEU A 103 5.85 3.01 7.50
N MET A 104 6.92 3.76 7.26
CA MET A 104 7.30 4.86 8.15
C MET A 104 6.26 5.97 8.15
N ARG A 105 5.70 6.31 6.99
CA ARG A 105 4.60 7.29 6.91
C ARG A 105 3.38 6.81 7.67
N MET A 106 3.02 5.55 7.51
CA MET A 106 1.90 4.95 8.21
C MET A 106 2.12 4.97 9.72
N LYS A 107 3.30 4.56 10.16
CA LYS A 107 3.65 4.57 11.59
C LYS A 107 3.53 5.97 12.17
N SER A 108 4.13 6.94 11.49
CA SER A 108 4.09 8.33 11.95
C SER A 108 2.66 8.87 12.00
N PHE A 109 1.86 8.56 10.99
CA PHE A 109 0.47 8.99 10.96
C PHE A 109 -0.35 8.36 12.09
N ILE A 110 -0.19 7.07 12.33
CA ILE A 110 -0.91 6.37 13.39
C ILE A 110 -0.52 6.90 14.78
N GLU A 111 0.76 7.16 14.99
CA GLU A 111 1.25 7.60 16.31
C GLU A 111 1.06 9.09 16.56
N THR A 112 1.15 9.92 15.53
CA THR A 112 1.16 11.37 15.68
C THR A 112 0.03 12.09 14.97
N GLY A 113 -0.63 11.45 14.00
CA GLY A 113 -1.63 12.08 13.16
C GLY A 113 -1.05 12.96 12.06
N VAL A 114 0.27 12.93 11.85
CA VAL A 114 0.95 13.82 10.89
C VAL A 114 1.74 13.00 9.88
N HIS A 115 1.62 13.37 8.60
CA HIS A 115 2.40 12.75 7.53
C HIS A 115 3.79 13.38 7.48
N PRO A 116 4.88 12.63 7.72
CA PRO A 116 6.20 13.21 7.89
C PRO A 116 6.84 13.78 6.63
N HIS A 117 6.41 13.35 5.45
CA HIS A 117 7.06 13.73 4.19
C HIS A 117 6.32 14.79 3.38
N ASP A 118 5.23 15.33 3.88
CA ASP A 118 4.38 16.24 3.13
C ASP A 118 4.31 17.62 3.75
N ALA A 119 5.46 18.19 4.06
CA ALA A 119 5.51 19.51 4.69
C ALA A 119 4.74 20.56 3.90
N ALA A 120 4.78 20.51 2.57
CA ALA A 120 4.07 21.46 1.71
C ALA A 120 2.56 21.35 1.81
N ARG A 121 2.03 20.22 2.29
CA ARG A 121 0.60 20.01 2.46
C ARG A 121 0.19 19.92 3.90
N GLN A 122 1.01 20.43 4.76
CA GLN A 122 0.80 20.36 6.21
C GLN A 122 -0.57 20.90 6.63
N LEU A 123 -0.98 22.02 6.06
CA LEU A 123 -2.27 22.66 6.39
C LEU A 123 -3.45 21.79 6.00
N SER A 124 -3.41 21.20 4.81
CA SER A 124 -4.45 20.30 4.35
C SER A 124 -4.56 19.09 5.26
N ARG A 125 -3.43 18.59 5.71
CA ARG A 125 -3.41 17.42 6.58
C ARG A 125 -3.95 17.69 7.96
N THR A 126 -3.81 18.89 8.44
CA THR A 126 -4.40 19.27 9.73
C THR A 126 -5.91 19.05 9.69
N GLU A 127 -6.55 19.41 8.60
CA GLU A 127 -7.97 19.16 8.41
C GLU A 127 -8.26 17.66 8.32
N ALA A 128 -7.48 16.94 7.56
CA ALA A 128 -7.66 15.50 7.41
C ALA A 128 -7.48 14.77 8.74
N ALA A 129 -6.52 15.16 9.55
CA ALA A 129 -6.31 14.58 10.86
C ALA A 129 -7.48 14.87 11.81
N SER A 130 -8.10 16.02 11.67
CA SER A 130 -9.27 16.40 12.47
C SER A 130 -10.51 15.59 12.11
N ALA A 131 -10.59 15.12 10.87
CA ALA A 131 -11.74 14.38 10.36
C ALA A 131 -11.77 12.90 10.75
N LYS A 132 -10.82 12.44 11.45
CA LYS A 132 -10.74 11.03 11.87
C LYS A 132 -11.85 10.61 12.81
#